data_7cea5e939134486bf754872809152e90
#
_entry.id   7cea5e939134486bf754872809152e90
#
_cell.length_a   1.000
_cell.length_b   1.000
_cell.length_c   1.000
_cell.angle_alpha   90.00
_cell.angle_beta   90.00
_cell.angle_gamma   90.00
#
_symmetry.space_group_name_H-M   'P 1'
#
loop_
_entity.id
_entity.type
_entity.pdbx_description
1 polymer ?
#
loop_
_entity_poly.entity_id
_entity_poly.type
_entity_poly.pdbx_seq_one_letter_code
_entity_poly.pdbx_strand_id
1 'polypeptide(L)'
;MNVVIIGATFGIGYELGKKYLDQCDNLILLGRTQEKLQNLKLEFNSRRTKISTFSLDVTDKVNCQRIVNEIIKEFKTIDLAVYCSGYYEPHDTFDIKLDLFEKTFAVNFFGMINCFSILLPHFKFQKFGHLAAISSLAGLGGLPNSSSYGPSKAAMINYFESIKIDCDKNNISLSIINPGFVKSRLTEKNTFDMPFIMEADKAAEIIFEGLLGKKYDITFPIQMKIIFKILQILPRPIYFFLVRILTKNI
;
A
#
# COMPACT_ATOMS: atom_id res chain seq x y z
N MET A 1 3.63 -14.91 -15.16
CA MET A 1 3.87 -13.84 -14.16
C MET A 1 3.29 -14.26 -12.81
N ASN A 2 4.08 -14.13 -11.73
CA ASN A 2 3.69 -14.45 -10.36
C ASN A 2 3.48 -13.15 -9.58
N VAL A 3 2.25 -12.89 -9.14
CA VAL A 3 1.83 -11.66 -8.46
C VAL A 3 1.48 -11.95 -7.01
N VAL A 4 2.10 -11.24 -6.09
CA VAL A 4 1.84 -11.33 -4.64
C VAL A 4 1.14 -10.06 -4.17
N ILE A 5 -0.04 -10.18 -3.53
CA ILE A 5 -0.76 -9.05 -2.94
C ILE A 5 -0.89 -9.28 -1.43
N ILE A 6 -0.23 -8.44 -0.64
CA ILE A 6 -0.22 -8.49 0.82
C ILE A 6 -1.28 -7.52 1.35
N GLY A 7 -2.35 -8.04 1.95
CA GLY A 7 -3.54 -7.27 2.33
C GLY A 7 -4.63 -7.32 1.27
N ALA A 8 -4.87 -8.51 0.70
CA ALA A 8 -5.79 -8.72 -0.43
C ALA A 8 -7.27 -8.87 -0.05
N THR A 9 -7.64 -8.88 1.22
CA THR A 9 -8.99 -9.26 1.65
C THR A 9 -10.02 -8.14 1.61
N PHE A 10 -9.63 -6.88 1.38
CA PHE A 10 -10.53 -5.72 1.33
C PHE A 10 -9.96 -4.57 0.51
N GLY A 11 -10.87 -3.66 0.09
CA GLY A 11 -10.54 -2.38 -0.51
C GLY A 11 -9.64 -2.50 -1.73
N ILE A 12 -8.61 -1.65 -1.82
CA ILE A 12 -7.71 -1.61 -2.98
C ILE A 12 -7.06 -2.96 -3.26
N GLY A 13 -6.59 -3.67 -2.22
CA GLY A 13 -5.91 -4.96 -2.42
C GLY A 13 -6.82 -6.04 -2.98
N TYR A 14 -8.09 -6.06 -2.57
CA TYR A 14 -9.11 -6.94 -3.12
C TYR A 14 -9.43 -6.62 -4.58
N GLU A 15 -9.71 -5.35 -4.88
CA GLU A 15 -10.01 -4.92 -6.26
C GLU A 15 -8.81 -5.08 -7.20
N LEU A 16 -7.60 -4.84 -6.69
CA LEU A 16 -6.38 -5.09 -7.45
C LEU A 16 -6.20 -6.59 -7.75
N GLY A 17 -6.53 -7.47 -6.81
CA GLY A 17 -6.57 -8.92 -7.04
C GLY A 17 -7.51 -9.29 -8.19
N LYS A 18 -8.70 -8.68 -8.27
CA LYS A 18 -9.64 -8.88 -9.39
C LYS A 18 -9.06 -8.42 -10.72
N LYS A 19 -8.31 -7.31 -10.75
CA LYS A 19 -7.67 -6.82 -11.99
C LYS A 19 -6.58 -7.79 -12.50
N TYR A 20 -5.93 -8.55 -11.61
CA TYR A 20 -4.93 -9.54 -12.00
C TYR A 20 -5.50 -10.90 -12.39
N LEU A 21 -6.81 -11.14 -12.21
CA LEU A 21 -7.46 -12.34 -12.75
C LEU A 21 -7.30 -12.37 -14.27
N ASP A 22 -6.90 -13.53 -14.79
CA ASP A 22 -6.61 -13.75 -16.22
C ASP A 22 -5.45 -12.91 -16.82
N GLN A 23 -4.74 -12.15 -15.97
CA GLN A 23 -3.59 -11.32 -16.36
C GLN A 23 -2.25 -11.89 -15.87
N CYS A 24 -2.26 -12.90 -15.00
CA CYS A 24 -1.07 -13.56 -14.46
C CYS A 24 -1.26 -15.07 -14.39
N ASP A 25 -0.15 -15.82 -14.29
CA ASP A 25 -0.18 -17.27 -14.15
C ASP A 25 -0.53 -17.68 -12.72
N ASN A 26 0.08 -17.00 -11.73
CA ASN A 26 -0.16 -17.23 -10.32
C ASN A 26 -0.50 -15.91 -9.61
N LEU A 27 -1.64 -15.90 -8.92
CA LEU A 27 -2.08 -14.82 -8.05
C LEU A 27 -2.05 -15.30 -6.60
N ILE A 28 -1.12 -14.73 -5.82
CA ILE A 28 -0.83 -15.13 -4.44
C ILE A 28 -1.39 -14.03 -3.52
N LEU A 29 -2.42 -14.37 -2.75
CA LEU A 29 -3.19 -13.43 -1.96
C LEU A 29 -2.95 -13.65 -0.47
N LEU A 30 -2.50 -12.61 0.23
CA LEU A 30 -2.20 -12.67 1.65
C LEU A 30 -3.12 -11.76 2.46
N GLY A 31 -3.52 -12.24 3.64
CA GLY A 31 -4.36 -11.52 4.60
C GLY A 31 -4.37 -12.22 5.95
N ARG A 32 -4.87 -11.55 7.00
CA ARG A 32 -4.84 -12.11 8.35
C ARG A 32 -5.85 -13.22 8.60
N THR A 33 -7.02 -13.11 7.98
CA THR A 33 -8.17 -13.97 8.31
C THR A 33 -8.30 -15.09 7.31
N GLN A 34 -8.05 -16.32 7.74
CA GLN A 34 -8.08 -17.51 6.90
C GLN A 34 -9.44 -17.73 6.21
N GLU A 35 -10.54 -17.54 6.94
CA GLU A 35 -11.90 -17.66 6.38
C GLU A 35 -12.13 -16.72 5.20
N LYS A 36 -11.70 -15.43 5.33
CA LYS A 36 -11.84 -14.45 4.26
C LYS A 36 -10.98 -14.79 3.03
N LEU A 37 -9.82 -15.37 3.25
CA LEU A 37 -8.96 -15.84 2.18
C LEU A 37 -9.56 -17.05 1.44
N GLN A 38 -10.22 -17.96 2.15
CA GLN A 38 -10.94 -19.07 1.56
C GLN A 38 -12.11 -18.58 0.70
N ASN A 39 -12.92 -17.66 1.24
CA ASN A 39 -14.02 -17.05 0.48
C ASN A 39 -13.52 -16.33 -0.77
N LEU A 40 -12.43 -15.57 -0.63
CA LEU A 40 -11.79 -14.89 -1.75
C LEU A 40 -11.30 -15.88 -2.83
N LYS A 41 -10.72 -17.02 -2.43
CA LYS A 41 -10.27 -18.06 -3.36
C LYS A 41 -11.43 -18.72 -4.11
N LEU A 42 -12.60 -18.86 -3.47
CA LEU A 42 -13.81 -19.37 -4.12
C LEU A 42 -14.41 -18.33 -5.09
N GLU A 43 -14.41 -17.06 -4.70
CA GLU A 43 -14.93 -15.95 -5.49
C GLU A 43 -14.06 -15.66 -6.72
N PHE A 44 -12.74 -15.67 -6.54
CA PHE A 44 -11.76 -15.43 -7.61
C PHE A 44 -11.58 -16.70 -8.46
N ASN A 45 -12.63 -17.07 -9.17
CA ASN A 45 -12.60 -18.26 -10.04
C ASN A 45 -12.08 -17.89 -11.42
N SER A 46 -10.87 -18.32 -11.74
CA SER A 46 -10.24 -18.12 -13.05
C SER A 46 -9.83 -19.46 -13.66
N ARG A 47 -9.95 -19.57 -14.98
CA ARG A 47 -9.45 -20.74 -15.75
C ARG A 47 -7.98 -20.60 -16.14
N ARG A 48 -7.44 -19.38 -16.09
CA ARG A 48 -6.06 -19.06 -16.54
C ARG A 48 -5.12 -18.84 -15.37
N THR A 49 -5.60 -18.21 -14.29
CA THR A 49 -4.78 -17.84 -13.15
C THR A 49 -4.94 -18.82 -12.01
N LYS A 50 -3.86 -19.44 -11.57
CA LYS A 50 -3.84 -20.23 -10.33
C LYS A 50 -3.85 -19.31 -9.13
N ILE A 51 -4.85 -19.48 -8.23
CA ILE A 51 -5.01 -18.65 -7.03
C ILE A 51 -4.53 -19.42 -5.81
N SER A 52 -3.57 -18.83 -5.10
CA SER A 52 -3.05 -19.33 -3.83
C SER A 52 -3.25 -18.31 -2.72
N THR A 53 -3.57 -18.78 -1.52
CA THR A 53 -3.86 -17.92 -0.38
C THR A 53 -3.03 -18.32 0.83
N PHE A 54 -2.46 -17.33 1.53
CA PHE A 54 -1.66 -17.54 2.74
C PHE A 54 -2.12 -16.61 3.85
N SER A 55 -2.35 -17.17 5.05
CA SER A 55 -2.66 -16.37 6.22
C SER A 55 -1.39 -15.72 6.76
N LEU A 56 -1.42 -14.38 6.83
CA LEU A 56 -0.29 -13.58 7.25
C LEU A 56 -0.75 -12.39 8.11
N ASP A 57 -0.28 -12.31 9.34
CA ASP A 57 -0.22 -11.07 10.09
C ASP A 57 1.12 -10.39 9.83
N VAL A 58 1.09 -9.23 9.18
CA VAL A 58 2.30 -8.49 8.79
C VAL A 58 3.08 -7.96 9.99
N THR A 59 2.47 -7.90 11.18
CA THR A 59 3.13 -7.48 12.43
C THR A 59 3.94 -8.60 13.08
N ASP A 60 3.68 -9.85 12.71
CA ASP A 60 4.44 -11.01 13.15
C ASP A 60 5.64 -11.25 12.20
N LYS A 61 6.81 -10.79 12.63
CA LYS A 61 8.06 -10.90 11.88
C LYS A 61 8.43 -12.35 11.54
N VAL A 62 8.22 -13.28 12.48
CA VAL A 62 8.56 -14.70 12.29
C VAL A 62 7.63 -15.33 11.28
N ASN A 63 6.33 -15.03 11.38
CA ASN A 63 5.35 -15.49 10.41
C ASN A 63 5.58 -14.88 9.02
N CYS A 64 5.92 -13.61 8.92
CA CYS A 64 6.31 -12.97 7.66
C CYS A 64 7.48 -13.71 7.00
N GLN A 65 8.53 -13.99 7.77
CA GLN A 65 9.70 -14.71 7.28
C GLN A 65 9.35 -16.11 6.78
N ARG A 66 8.56 -16.85 7.55
CA ARG A 66 8.11 -18.20 7.20
C ARG A 66 7.27 -18.20 5.91
N ILE A 67 6.22 -17.39 5.85
CA ILE A 67 5.26 -17.37 4.74
C ILE A 67 5.93 -16.88 3.45
N VAL A 68 6.70 -15.78 3.50
CA VAL A 68 7.36 -15.26 2.28
C VAL A 68 8.38 -16.24 1.74
N ASN A 69 9.15 -16.93 2.61
CA ASN A 69 10.06 -17.99 2.17
C ASN A 69 9.32 -19.21 1.58
N GLU A 70 8.16 -19.58 2.14
CA GLU A 70 7.30 -20.64 1.59
C GLU A 70 6.84 -20.28 0.17
N ILE A 71 6.37 -19.05 -0.05
CA ILE A 71 5.99 -18.53 -1.37
C ILE A 71 7.17 -18.59 -2.35
N ILE A 72 8.34 -18.11 -1.93
CA ILE A 72 9.56 -18.16 -2.76
C ILE A 72 9.92 -19.59 -3.11
N LYS A 73 9.83 -20.51 -2.17
CA LYS A 73 10.11 -21.94 -2.40
C LYS A 73 9.14 -22.58 -3.39
N GLU A 74 7.84 -22.24 -3.28
CA GLU A 74 6.79 -22.80 -4.15
C GLU A 74 6.88 -22.24 -5.58
N PHE A 75 6.93 -20.91 -5.70
CA PHE A 75 6.79 -20.23 -7.01
C PHE A 75 8.13 -19.95 -7.70
N LYS A 76 9.28 -20.08 -7.00
CA LYS A 76 10.65 -19.86 -7.48
C LYS A 76 10.96 -18.41 -7.85
N THR A 77 10.11 -17.75 -8.61
CA THR A 77 10.22 -16.32 -8.98
C THR A 77 8.97 -15.55 -8.56
N ILE A 78 9.14 -14.28 -8.28
CA ILE A 78 8.06 -13.34 -8.01
C ILE A 78 8.28 -12.15 -8.93
N ASP A 79 7.30 -11.88 -9.80
CA ASP A 79 7.40 -10.75 -10.74
C ASP A 79 6.98 -9.44 -10.11
N LEU A 80 5.92 -9.47 -9.29
CA LEU A 80 5.36 -8.30 -8.61
C LEU A 80 4.93 -8.66 -7.20
N ALA A 81 5.31 -7.82 -6.24
CA ALA A 81 4.78 -7.87 -4.88
C ALA A 81 4.22 -6.50 -4.49
N VAL A 82 2.94 -6.47 -4.10
CA VAL A 82 2.23 -5.23 -3.73
C VAL A 82 1.85 -5.28 -2.26
N TYR A 83 2.33 -4.33 -1.47
CA TYR A 83 1.95 -4.15 -0.09
C TYR A 83 0.72 -3.23 0.02
N CYS A 84 -0.43 -3.82 0.33
CA CYS A 84 -1.72 -3.14 0.47
C CYS A 84 -2.23 -3.10 1.92
N SER A 85 -1.54 -3.75 2.87
CA SER A 85 -1.97 -3.73 4.27
C SER A 85 -1.86 -2.34 4.85
N GLY A 86 -2.88 -1.94 5.61
CA GLY A 86 -2.90 -0.64 6.23
C GLY A 86 -3.82 -0.60 7.45
N TYR A 87 -3.47 0.28 8.38
CA TYR A 87 -4.25 0.60 9.57
C TYR A 87 -4.37 2.11 9.71
N TYR A 88 -5.57 2.56 10.03
CA TYR A 88 -5.90 3.95 10.31
C TYR A 88 -6.96 4.02 11.40
N GLU A 89 -6.79 4.97 12.29
CA GLU A 89 -7.79 5.37 13.27
C GLU A 89 -7.64 6.86 13.53
N PRO A 90 -8.69 7.67 13.35
CA PRO A 90 -8.66 9.08 13.67
C PRO A 90 -8.55 9.26 15.19
N HIS A 91 -7.81 10.27 15.62
CA HIS A 91 -7.64 10.59 17.03
C HIS A 91 -7.38 12.07 17.22
N ASP A 92 -7.74 12.58 18.40
CA ASP A 92 -7.41 13.94 18.81
C ASP A 92 -5.89 14.11 18.95
N THR A 93 -5.37 15.20 18.42
CA THR A 93 -3.94 15.54 18.51
C THR A 93 -3.46 15.73 19.95
N PHE A 94 -4.34 16.13 20.86
CA PHE A 94 -4.03 16.34 22.27
C PHE A 94 -4.25 15.09 23.15
N ASP A 95 -4.90 14.04 22.61
CA ASP A 95 -5.06 12.72 23.25
C ASP A 95 -4.11 11.70 22.57
N ILE A 96 -2.82 11.78 22.90
CA ILE A 96 -1.80 10.92 22.31
C ILE A 96 -1.88 9.53 22.94
N LYS A 97 -2.35 8.56 22.15
CA LYS A 97 -2.41 7.14 22.52
C LYS A 97 -1.22 6.40 21.91
N LEU A 98 -0.20 6.11 22.70
CA LEU A 98 1.02 5.44 22.24
C LEU A 98 0.72 4.11 21.50
N ASP A 99 -0.17 3.29 22.04
CA ASP A 99 -0.60 2.02 21.43
C ASP A 99 -1.12 2.21 20.00
N LEU A 100 -1.81 3.33 19.73
CA LEU A 100 -2.30 3.66 18.41
C LEU A 100 -1.16 3.95 17.45
N PHE A 101 -0.16 4.71 17.89
CA PHE A 101 1.04 4.99 17.10
C PHE A 101 1.82 3.71 16.81
N GLU A 102 2.09 2.90 17.85
CA GLU A 102 2.77 1.63 17.71
C GLU A 102 2.05 0.71 16.73
N LYS A 103 0.75 0.53 16.87
CA LYS A 103 -0.07 -0.30 15.98
C LYS A 103 -0.08 0.24 14.55
N THR A 104 -0.18 1.56 14.37
CA THR A 104 -0.19 2.19 13.05
C THR A 104 1.14 1.94 12.34
N PHE A 105 2.26 2.18 13.01
CA PHE A 105 3.59 1.92 12.45
C PHE A 105 3.87 0.44 12.28
N ALA A 106 3.46 -0.40 13.23
CA ALA A 106 3.62 -1.85 13.12
C ALA A 106 2.97 -2.42 11.86
N VAL A 107 1.74 -1.97 11.53
CA VAL A 107 1.06 -2.42 10.32
C VAL A 107 1.57 -1.70 9.08
N ASN A 108 1.58 -0.35 9.07
CA ASN A 108 1.81 0.40 7.81
C ASN A 108 3.26 0.34 7.35
N PHE A 109 4.20 0.50 8.28
CA PHE A 109 5.63 0.60 7.94
C PHE A 109 6.39 -0.68 8.27
N PHE A 110 6.43 -1.11 9.52
CA PHE A 110 7.22 -2.29 9.91
C PHE A 110 6.70 -3.58 9.27
N GLY A 111 5.38 -3.72 9.09
CA GLY A 111 4.81 -4.86 8.38
C GLY A 111 5.26 -4.94 6.92
N MET A 112 5.40 -3.79 6.25
CA MET A 112 6.01 -3.70 4.92
C MET A 112 7.48 -4.13 4.98
N ILE A 113 8.26 -3.61 5.92
CA ILE A 113 9.67 -3.94 6.10
C ILE A 113 9.85 -5.44 6.40
N ASN A 114 8.99 -6.04 7.25
CA ASN A 114 9.04 -7.47 7.54
C ASN A 114 8.94 -8.32 6.27
N CYS A 115 8.05 -7.98 5.34
CA CYS A 115 7.90 -8.68 4.07
C CYS A 115 9.06 -8.37 3.11
N PHE A 116 9.43 -7.10 2.99
CA PHE A 116 10.44 -6.64 2.01
C PHE A 116 11.86 -7.05 2.38
N SER A 117 12.13 -7.29 3.67
CA SER A 117 13.43 -7.82 4.12
C SER A 117 13.76 -9.20 3.54
N ILE A 118 12.75 -9.95 3.08
CA ILE A 118 12.92 -11.23 2.42
C ILE A 118 12.78 -11.09 0.89
N LEU A 119 11.83 -10.28 0.42
CA LEU A 119 11.57 -10.09 -1.01
C LEU A 119 12.72 -9.37 -1.73
N LEU A 120 13.31 -8.32 -1.13
CA LEU A 120 14.40 -7.56 -1.77
C LEU A 120 15.65 -8.41 -2.04
N PRO A 121 16.19 -9.18 -1.08
CA PRO A 121 17.28 -10.11 -1.36
C PRO A 121 16.95 -11.14 -2.44
N HIS A 122 15.70 -11.65 -2.44
CA HIS A 122 15.24 -12.58 -3.45
C HIS A 122 15.19 -11.94 -4.84
N PHE A 123 14.66 -10.72 -4.97
CA PHE A 123 14.66 -9.99 -6.25
C PHE A 123 16.07 -9.68 -6.75
N LYS A 124 16.99 -9.35 -5.85
CA LYS A 124 18.40 -9.20 -6.20
C LYS A 124 19.00 -10.52 -6.71
N PHE A 125 18.68 -11.64 -6.09
CA PHE A 125 19.13 -12.97 -6.51
C PHE A 125 18.56 -13.36 -7.86
N GLN A 126 17.25 -13.15 -8.09
CA GLN A 126 16.61 -13.46 -9.38
C GLN A 126 16.90 -12.44 -10.48
N LYS A 127 17.54 -11.28 -10.15
CA LYS A 127 17.95 -10.17 -11.04
C LYS A 127 16.81 -9.43 -11.73
N PHE A 128 15.61 -9.52 -11.20
CA PHE A 128 14.44 -8.75 -11.61
C PHE A 128 13.41 -8.76 -10.49
N GLY A 129 12.39 -7.93 -10.63
CA GLY A 129 11.24 -7.88 -9.74
C GLY A 129 10.63 -6.50 -9.71
N HIS A 130 9.44 -6.42 -9.13
CA HIS A 130 8.75 -5.16 -8.94
C HIS A 130 8.15 -5.13 -7.52
N LEU A 131 8.62 -4.21 -6.69
CA LEU A 131 8.02 -3.93 -5.38
C LEU A 131 7.11 -2.73 -5.47
N ALA A 132 5.92 -2.84 -4.92
CA ALA A 132 4.98 -1.75 -4.83
C ALA A 132 4.39 -1.65 -3.41
N ALA A 133 4.05 -0.44 -2.96
CA ALA A 133 3.39 -0.23 -1.69
C ALA A 133 2.34 0.88 -1.75
N ILE A 134 1.20 0.65 -1.08
CA ILE A 134 0.14 1.65 -0.94
C ILE A 134 0.48 2.56 0.25
N SER A 135 0.97 3.76 -0.07
CA SER A 135 1.12 4.86 0.88
C SER A 135 -0.17 5.70 0.94
N SER A 136 -0.07 7.00 0.87
CA SER A 136 -1.21 7.94 0.86
C SER A 136 -0.72 9.35 0.52
N LEU A 137 -1.61 10.20 0.02
CA LEU A 137 -1.39 11.65 -0.02
C LEU A 137 -1.11 12.23 1.37
N ALA A 138 -1.65 11.64 2.45
CA ALA A 138 -1.35 12.02 3.83
C ALA A 138 0.13 11.81 4.21
N GLY A 139 0.89 11.04 3.45
CA GLY A 139 2.34 10.90 3.60
C GLY A 139 3.15 12.01 2.94
N LEU A 140 2.55 12.79 2.04
CA LEU A 140 3.21 13.89 1.34
C LEU A 140 3.23 15.20 2.13
N GLY A 141 2.39 15.33 3.16
CA GLY A 141 2.33 16.50 4.03
C GLY A 141 1.46 16.25 5.24
N GLY A 142 1.72 16.93 6.36
CA GLY A 142 0.95 16.80 7.60
C GLY A 142 -0.48 17.29 7.43
N LEU A 143 -1.43 16.46 7.85
CA LEU A 143 -2.86 16.77 7.87
C LEU A 143 -3.41 16.67 9.29
N PRO A 144 -4.45 17.46 9.66
CA PRO A 144 -5.15 17.30 10.94
C PRO A 144 -5.65 15.86 11.14
N ASN A 145 -5.81 15.48 12.41
CA ASN A 145 -6.33 14.15 12.81
C ASN A 145 -5.58 12.94 12.23
N SER A 146 -4.35 13.14 11.72
CA SER A 146 -3.55 12.14 11.02
C SER A 146 -2.15 11.97 11.59
N SER A 147 -1.94 12.35 12.86
CA SER A 147 -0.59 12.43 13.46
C SER A 147 0.10 11.07 13.64
N SER A 148 -0.62 9.94 13.63
CA SER A 148 -0.03 8.58 13.58
C SER A 148 0.04 8.04 12.14
N TYR A 149 -1.02 8.24 11.36
CA TYR A 149 -1.14 7.69 10.02
C TYR A 149 -0.24 8.39 9.00
N GLY A 150 -0.32 9.73 8.93
CA GLY A 150 0.49 10.53 8.01
C GLY A 150 1.99 10.23 8.11
N PRO A 151 2.60 10.30 9.31
CA PRO A 151 4.01 9.94 9.49
C PRO A 151 4.34 8.49 9.11
N SER A 152 3.45 7.52 9.36
CA SER A 152 3.68 6.13 8.94
C SER A 152 3.72 5.98 7.41
N LYS A 153 2.89 6.75 6.69
CA LYS A 153 2.87 6.78 5.23
C LYS A 153 4.02 7.59 4.64
N ALA A 154 4.44 8.67 5.32
CA ALA A 154 5.66 9.41 4.96
C ALA A 154 6.91 8.55 5.09
N ALA A 155 7.01 7.71 6.13
CA ALA A 155 8.10 6.76 6.30
C ALA A 155 8.18 5.76 5.13
N MET A 156 7.04 5.28 4.61
CA MET A 156 7.01 4.41 3.42
C MET A 156 7.54 5.12 2.19
N ILE A 157 7.13 6.37 1.95
CA ILE A 157 7.58 7.18 0.80
C ILE A 157 9.10 7.37 0.88
N ASN A 158 9.59 7.86 2.02
CA ASN A 158 11.02 8.09 2.22
C ASN A 158 11.85 6.80 2.09
N TYR A 159 11.35 5.67 2.60
CA TYR A 159 12.00 4.37 2.42
C TYR A 159 12.14 4.00 0.94
N PHE A 160 11.07 4.15 0.15
CA PHE A 160 11.11 3.86 -1.29
C PHE A 160 12.09 4.77 -2.05
N GLU A 161 12.15 6.06 -1.69
CA GLU A 161 13.13 7.00 -2.24
C GLU A 161 14.56 6.57 -1.90
N SER A 162 14.79 6.18 -0.64
CA SER A 162 16.11 5.79 -0.14
C SER A 162 16.69 4.54 -0.83
N ILE A 163 15.85 3.57 -1.20
CA ILE A 163 16.31 2.33 -1.84
C ILE A 163 16.26 2.38 -3.38
N LYS A 164 15.70 3.44 -3.97
CA LYS A 164 15.41 3.52 -5.41
C LYS A 164 16.64 3.28 -6.28
N ILE A 165 17.73 3.98 -6.02
CA ILE A 165 18.95 3.89 -6.82
C ILE A 165 19.56 2.48 -6.77
N ASP A 166 19.55 1.84 -5.60
CA ASP A 166 20.12 0.51 -5.44
C ASP A 166 19.24 -0.58 -6.08
N CYS A 167 17.93 -0.39 -6.05
CA CYS A 167 16.99 -1.25 -6.77
C CYS A 167 17.18 -1.16 -8.28
N ASP A 168 17.32 0.07 -8.83
CA ASP A 168 17.53 0.28 -10.27
C ASP A 168 18.81 -0.42 -10.76
N LYS A 169 19.91 -0.30 -10.01
CA LYS A 169 21.18 -0.99 -10.33
C LYS A 169 21.04 -2.53 -10.38
N ASN A 170 20.00 -3.07 -9.74
CA ASN A 170 19.73 -4.51 -9.70
C ASN A 170 18.51 -4.92 -10.54
N ASN A 171 18.02 -4.07 -11.45
CA ASN A 171 16.84 -4.28 -12.30
C ASN A 171 15.57 -4.56 -11.50
N ILE A 172 15.44 -3.98 -10.30
CA ILE A 172 14.25 -4.08 -9.46
C ILE A 172 13.46 -2.79 -9.61
N SER A 173 12.24 -2.89 -10.16
CA SER A 173 11.32 -1.77 -10.27
C SER A 173 10.67 -1.47 -8.91
N LEU A 174 10.41 -0.18 -8.65
CA LEU A 174 9.68 0.28 -7.46
C LEU A 174 8.48 1.13 -7.87
N SER A 175 7.36 0.94 -7.19
CA SER A 175 6.18 1.83 -7.30
C SER A 175 5.67 2.22 -5.92
N ILE A 176 5.67 3.51 -5.61
CA ILE A 176 4.95 4.04 -4.46
C ILE A 176 3.61 4.60 -4.91
N ILE A 177 2.54 4.11 -4.30
CA ILE A 177 1.17 4.49 -4.64
C ILE A 177 0.65 5.43 -3.56
N ASN A 178 0.22 6.63 -3.96
CA ASN A 178 -0.28 7.67 -3.08
C ASN A 178 -1.73 8.02 -3.42
N PRO A 179 -2.71 7.19 -3.01
CA PRO A 179 -4.11 7.51 -3.21
C PRO A 179 -4.56 8.69 -2.33
N GLY A 180 -5.54 9.44 -2.84
CA GLY A 180 -6.39 10.28 -2.01
C GLY A 180 -7.42 9.46 -1.25
N PHE A 181 -8.62 9.99 -1.09
CA PHE A 181 -9.70 9.26 -0.43
C PHE A 181 -10.25 8.17 -1.35
N VAL A 182 -10.22 6.93 -0.87
CA VAL A 182 -10.78 5.76 -1.54
C VAL A 182 -11.78 5.10 -0.61
N LYS A 183 -12.99 4.83 -1.08
CA LYS A 183 -14.03 4.16 -0.30
C LYS A 183 -13.52 2.79 0.20
N SER A 184 -13.43 2.66 1.50
CA SER A 184 -12.94 1.47 2.18
C SER A 184 -13.29 1.53 3.66
N ARG A 185 -13.12 0.43 4.37
CA ARG A 185 -13.27 0.38 5.84
C ARG A 185 -12.40 1.40 6.59
N LEU A 186 -11.30 1.84 5.99
CA LEU A 186 -10.43 2.86 6.61
C LEU A 186 -11.09 4.23 6.53
N THR A 187 -11.68 4.58 5.38
CA THR A 187 -12.33 5.87 5.16
C THR A 187 -13.73 5.98 5.76
N GLU A 188 -14.41 4.86 6.03
CA GLU A 188 -15.68 4.83 6.77
C GLU A 188 -15.58 5.42 8.19
N LYS A 189 -14.37 5.46 8.74
CA LYS A 189 -14.10 6.05 10.06
C LYS A 189 -14.02 7.58 10.07
N ASN A 190 -13.96 8.19 8.89
CA ASN A 190 -13.88 9.64 8.76
C ASN A 190 -15.26 10.27 8.97
N THR A 191 -15.31 11.34 9.74
CA THR A 191 -16.52 12.12 10.02
C THR A 191 -16.56 13.46 9.29
N PHE A 192 -15.62 13.68 8.36
CA PHE A 192 -15.45 14.92 7.60
C PHE A 192 -15.63 14.68 6.09
N ASP A 193 -15.83 15.76 5.36
CA ASP A 193 -15.96 15.73 3.91
C ASP A 193 -14.66 15.25 3.26
N MET A 194 -14.77 14.25 2.39
CA MET A 194 -13.65 13.66 1.65
C MET A 194 -13.71 14.11 0.18
N PRO A 195 -13.04 15.21 -0.19
CA PRO A 195 -13.08 15.71 -1.55
C PRO A 195 -12.47 14.69 -2.52
N PHE A 196 -13.09 14.57 -3.69
CA PHE A 196 -12.66 13.66 -4.76
C PHE A 196 -12.56 12.20 -4.32
N ILE A 197 -13.42 11.75 -3.40
CA ILE A 197 -13.48 10.34 -2.98
C ILE A 197 -13.75 9.45 -4.20
N MET A 198 -13.03 8.34 -4.26
CA MET A 198 -13.04 7.41 -5.39
C MET A 198 -13.49 6.02 -4.95
N GLU A 199 -14.19 5.29 -5.81
CA GLU A 199 -14.49 3.88 -5.60
C GLU A 199 -13.22 3.03 -5.66
N ALA A 200 -13.18 1.93 -4.88
CA ALA A 200 -11.98 1.10 -4.78
C ALA A 200 -11.59 0.41 -6.10
N ASP A 201 -12.57 0.06 -6.93
CA ASP A 201 -12.37 -0.54 -8.26
C ASP A 201 -11.67 0.43 -9.22
N LYS A 202 -12.06 1.71 -9.20
CA LYS A 202 -11.42 2.78 -9.99
C LYS A 202 -10.00 3.06 -9.52
N ALA A 203 -9.79 3.07 -8.20
CA ALA A 203 -8.45 3.20 -7.64
C ALA A 203 -7.55 2.02 -8.07
N ALA A 204 -8.07 0.80 -8.00
CA ALA A 204 -7.35 -0.40 -8.43
C ALA A 204 -7.01 -0.40 -9.92
N GLU A 205 -7.88 0.15 -10.79
CA GLU A 205 -7.61 0.30 -12.22
C GLU A 205 -6.42 1.22 -12.48
N ILE A 206 -6.40 2.41 -11.86
CA ILE A 206 -5.28 3.37 -11.98
C ILE A 206 -3.97 2.73 -11.49
N ILE A 207 -4.03 2.00 -10.37
CA ILE A 207 -2.88 1.30 -9.81
C ILE A 207 -2.40 0.21 -10.76
N PHE A 208 -3.30 -0.62 -11.25
CA PHE A 208 -2.98 -1.72 -12.17
C PHE A 208 -2.25 -1.20 -13.42
N GLU A 209 -2.80 -0.18 -14.10
CA GLU A 209 -2.14 0.43 -15.26
C GLU A 209 -0.78 1.06 -14.90
N GLY A 210 -0.69 1.72 -13.76
CA GLY A 210 0.56 2.28 -13.27
C GLY A 210 1.63 1.21 -13.01
N LEU A 211 1.23 0.06 -12.44
CA LEU A 211 2.11 -1.08 -12.19
C LEU A 211 2.53 -1.78 -13.49
N LEU A 212 1.63 -1.93 -14.46
CA LEU A 212 2.00 -2.45 -15.79
C LEU A 212 3.06 -1.57 -16.46
N GLY A 213 2.91 -0.25 -16.35
CA GLY A 213 3.89 0.71 -16.85
C GLY A 213 5.13 0.89 -15.97
N LYS A 214 5.27 0.16 -14.88
CA LYS A 214 6.35 0.27 -13.88
C LYS A 214 6.61 1.70 -13.42
N LYS A 215 5.54 2.52 -13.30
CA LYS A 215 5.63 3.92 -12.86
C LYS A 215 6.07 3.97 -11.40
N TYR A 216 7.10 4.77 -11.11
CA TYR A 216 7.58 4.94 -9.73
C TYR A 216 6.53 5.62 -8.83
N ASP A 217 5.96 6.75 -9.28
CA ASP A 217 4.96 7.53 -8.54
C ASP A 217 3.56 7.36 -9.17
N ILE A 218 2.68 6.66 -8.45
CA ILE A 218 1.28 6.46 -8.84
C ILE A 218 0.41 7.25 -7.86
N THR A 219 0.30 8.56 -8.08
CA THR A 219 -0.44 9.49 -7.22
C THR A 219 -1.74 9.92 -7.89
N PHE A 220 -2.87 9.76 -7.22
CA PHE A 220 -4.20 10.10 -7.71
C PHE A 220 -5.16 10.50 -6.56
N PRO A 221 -6.30 11.20 -6.85
CA PRO A 221 -6.68 11.76 -8.16
C PRO A 221 -5.79 12.93 -8.55
N ILE A 222 -5.82 13.30 -9.84
CA ILE A 222 -4.88 14.31 -10.40
C ILE A 222 -5.03 15.67 -9.72
N GLN A 223 -6.24 16.05 -9.32
CA GLN A 223 -6.51 17.30 -8.63
C GLN A 223 -5.74 17.38 -7.30
N MET A 224 -5.84 16.32 -6.49
CA MET A 224 -5.11 16.25 -5.22
C MET A 224 -3.60 16.13 -5.43
N LYS A 225 -3.16 15.39 -6.44
CA LYS A 225 -1.73 15.32 -6.81
C LYS A 225 -1.15 16.71 -7.06
N ILE A 226 -1.86 17.56 -7.84
CA ILE A 226 -1.43 18.93 -8.13
C ILE A 226 -1.39 19.77 -6.85
N ILE A 227 -2.46 19.72 -6.04
CA ILE A 227 -2.55 20.46 -4.78
C ILE A 227 -1.37 20.09 -3.87
N PHE A 228 -1.12 18.81 -3.62
CA PHE A 228 -0.02 18.37 -2.74
C PHE A 228 1.36 18.73 -3.29
N LYS A 229 1.58 18.64 -4.61
CA LYS A 229 2.83 19.10 -5.23
C LYS A 229 3.08 20.59 -5.02
N ILE A 230 2.04 21.43 -5.17
CA ILE A 230 2.14 22.86 -4.88
C ILE A 230 2.44 23.08 -3.39
N LEU A 231 1.71 22.42 -2.50
CA LEU A 231 1.93 22.54 -1.05
C LEU A 231 3.37 22.17 -0.63
N GLN A 232 3.98 21.18 -1.26
CA GLN A 232 5.34 20.73 -0.93
C GLN A 232 6.43 21.77 -1.24
N ILE A 233 6.24 22.62 -2.26
CA ILE A 233 7.23 23.63 -2.66
C ILE A 233 7.02 24.99 -1.95
N LEU A 234 5.92 25.18 -1.27
CA LEU A 234 5.60 26.44 -0.59
C LEU A 234 6.39 26.60 0.72
N PRO A 235 6.79 27.85 1.08
CA PRO A 235 7.27 28.16 2.41
C PRO A 235 6.28 27.73 3.49
N ARG A 236 6.78 27.20 4.61
CA ARG A 236 5.93 26.62 5.69
C ARG A 236 4.81 27.52 6.21
N PRO A 237 4.98 28.86 6.38
CA PRO A 237 3.87 29.71 6.78
C PRO A 237 2.71 29.71 5.79
N ILE A 238 3.00 29.74 4.48
CA ILE A 238 1.98 29.69 3.41
C ILE A 238 1.33 28.30 3.37
N TYR A 239 2.15 27.24 3.49
CA TYR A 239 1.66 25.86 3.60
C TYR A 239 0.60 25.73 4.71
N PHE A 240 0.92 26.14 5.94
CA PHE A 240 -0.02 26.01 7.07
C PHE A 240 -1.25 26.89 6.92
N PHE A 241 -1.10 28.08 6.32
CA PHE A 241 -2.24 28.94 6.01
C PHE A 241 -3.22 28.25 5.05
N LEU A 242 -2.71 27.67 3.96
CA LEU A 242 -3.52 26.95 2.98
C LEU A 242 -4.11 25.66 3.53
N VAL A 243 -3.32 24.87 4.25
CA VAL A 243 -3.83 23.64 4.91
C VAL A 243 -4.99 23.98 5.85
N ARG A 244 -4.89 25.06 6.66
CA ARG A 244 -5.98 25.51 7.54
C ARG A 244 -7.26 25.82 6.74
N ILE A 245 -7.14 26.45 5.58
CA ILE A 245 -8.31 26.77 4.73
C ILE A 245 -8.91 25.48 4.14
N LEU A 246 -8.06 24.60 3.59
CA LEU A 246 -8.46 23.36 2.94
C LEU A 246 -9.06 22.32 3.91
N THR A 247 -8.68 22.41 5.19
CA THR A 247 -9.11 21.46 6.23
C THR A 247 -10.05 22.10 7.26
N LYS A 248 -10.68 23.22 6.94
CA LYS A 248 -11.56 23.97 7.86
C LYS A 248 -12.75 23.13 8.38
N ASN A 249 -13.13 22.08 7.65
CA ASN A 249 -14.24 21.20 7.99
C ASN A 249 -13.77 19.79 8.47
N ILE A 250 -12.49 19.66 8.86
CA ILE A 250 -11.89 18.41 9.36
C ILE A 250 -11.79 18.42 10.90
#